data_0863f798602a339ba15f31590734c276
#
_entry.id   0863f798602a339ba15f31590734c276
#
_cell.length_a   1.000
_cell.length_b   1.000
_cell.length_c   1.000
_cell.angle_alpha   90.00
_cell.angle_beta   90.00
_cell.angle_gamma   90.00
#
_symmetry.space_group_name_H-M   'P 1'
#
loop_
_entity.id
_entity.type
_entity.pdbx_description
1 polymer ?
#
loop_
_entity_poly.entity_id
_entity_poly.type
_entity_poly.pdbx_seq_one_letter_code
_entity_poly.pdbx_strand_id
1 'polypeptide(L)'
;KINKLDYRLGISLTRFYYNQSGNDDSSKKYSVNPKATLHYTFSDNSYLRWKAEVFNATPSLSDLSAIEQTIDSFQIRRGNPNLKSYMCYRTELTYEWKKGIFYSNLWGAYDYRPNAIMDEKLQEDNKIVQTWDNQKDWQKLSGRLMLRVGPLWDMLQLSFTGGVNHYMSHGNNYSHTYTNWYYEGQASFNYKRFSLFWQINTNWNNFWGETLSGGENIQMLAVYYKHKNLRAGVGAFNPFTDNYKVQSENWNKFASYKTNNYIKESSRMFLVNFSYNFSFGRSFKTAQRKVNNSDNDLSLIHIS
;
A
#
# COMPACT_ATOMS: atom_id res chain seq x y z
N LYS A 1 11.99 -20.44 -19.47
CA LYS A 1 11.28 -21.41 -18.65
C LYS A 1 12.05 -22.72 -18.64
N ILE A 2 12.38 -23.23 -17.47
CA ILE A 2 13.09 -24.51 -17.33
C ILE A 2 12.23 -25.39 -16.43
N ASN A 3 11.51 -26.35 -17.02
CA ASN A 3 10.56 -27.22 -16.31
C ASN A 3 9.60 -26.43 -15.38
N LYS A 4 9.82 -26.56 -14.07
CA LYS A 4 9.01 -25.94 -13.00
C LYS A 4 9.47 -24.54 -12.59
N LEU A 5 10.57 -24.04 -13.18
CA LEU A 5 11.13 -22.75 -12.86
C LEU A 5 10.88 -21.76 -14.00
N ASP A 6 10.18 -20.68 -13.69
CA ASP A 6 10.06 -19.49 -14.52
C ASP A 6 10.95 -18.38 -13.95
N TYR A 7 11.68 -17.68 -14.80
CA TYR A 7 12.46 -16.52 -14.39
C TYR A 7 12.24 -15.36 -15.33
N ARG A 8 12.26 -14.16 -14.78
CA ARG A 8 12.18 -12.90 -15.53
C ARG A 8 13.24 -11.96 -14.98
N LEU A 9 14.02 -11.39 -15.87
CA LEU A 9 14.98 -10.36 -15.56
C LEU A 9 14.61 -9.14 -16.40
N GLY A 10 14.60 -7.99 -15.79
CA GLY A 10 14.30 -6.72 -16.43
C GLY A 10 15.22 -5.63 -15.93
N ILE A 11 15.46 -4.66 -16.78
CA ILE A 11 16.17 -3.45 -16.45
C ILE A 11 15.41 -2.26 -17.04
N SER A 12 15.20 -1.22 -16.26
CA SER A 12 14.68 0.04 -16.78
C SER A 12 15.64 1.17 -16.49
N LEU A 13 15.78 2.05 -17.46
CA LEU A 13 16.56 3.28 -17.34
C LEU A 13 15.56 4.43 -17.15
N THR A 14 15.71 5.18 -16.08
CA THR A 14 14.88 6.34 -15.81
C THR A 14 15.74 7.59 -15.83
N ARG A 15 15.29 8.61 -16.53
CA ARG A 15 15.90 9.93 -16.53
C ARG A 15 14.96 10.88 -15.76
N PHE A 16 15.50 11.51 -14.73
CA PHE A 16 14.86 12.60 -14.02
C PHE A 16 15.45 13.92 -14.51
N TYR A 17 14.55 14.83 -14.86
CA TYR A 17 14.92 16.21 -15.22
C TYR A 17 14.14 17.14 -14.32
N TYR A 18 14.85 18.03 -13.68
CA TYR A 18 14.30 19.06 -12.82
C TYR A 18 14.86 20.40 -13.24
N ASN A 19 13.98 21.38 -13.41
CA ASN A 19 14.34 22.77 -13.69
C ASN A 19 13.44 23.67 -12.84
N GLN A 20 14.03 24.57 -12.07
CA GLN A 20 13.32 25.55 -11.29
C GLN A 20 13.41 26.91 -11.98
N SER A 21 12.27 27.50 -12.36
CA SER A 21 12.20 28.84 -12.91
C SER A 21 12.59 29.85 -11.83
N GLY A 22 13.58 30.70 -12.11
CA GLY A 22 14.10 31.70 -11.18
C GLY A 22 15.36 31.32 -10.41
N ASN A 23 15.82 30.08 -10.54
CA ASN A 23 17.14 29.61 -10.12
C ASN A 23 17.79 28.86 -11.26
N ASP A 24 19.09 29.08 -11.48
CA ASP A 24 19.86 28.39 -12.53
C ASP A 24 20.13 26.90 -12.22
N ASP A 25 19.52 26.35 -11.18
CA ASP A 25 19.68 24.96 -10.75
C ASP A 25 18.83 24.01 -11.59
N SER A 26 19.43 23.38 -12.58
CA SER A 26 18.87 22.25 -13.27
C SER A 26 19.60 20.95 -12.86
N SER A 27 18.86 19.94 -12.44
CA SER A 27 19.43 18.63 -12.12
C SER A 27 18.96 17.60 -13.12
N LYS A 28 19.94 16.89 -13.73
CA LYS A 28 19.69 15.71 -14.58
C LYS A 28 20.23 14.50 -13.88
N LYS A 29 19.39 13.50 -13.61
CA LYS A 29 19.83 12.22 -13.02
C LYS A 29 19.35 11.06 -13.86
N TYR A 30 20.20 10.07 -13.97
CA TYR A 30 19.90 8.78 -14.58
C TYR A 30 19.87 7.73 -13.47
N SER A 31 18.91 6.83 -13.55
CA SER A 31 18.78 5.70 -12.64
C SER A 31 18.62 4.41 -13.42
N VAL A 32 19.33 3.39 -12.99
CA VAL A 32 19.23 2.02 -13.52
C VAL A 32 18.45 1.21 -12.51
N ASN A 33 17.30 0.67 -12.91
CA ASN A 33 16.35 0.00 -12.03
C ASN A 33 16.20 -1.48 -12.46
N PRO A 34 17.05 -2.39 -11.96
CA PRO A 34 16.93 -3.81 -12.22
C PRO A 34 15.76 -4.43 -11.48
N LYS A 35 15.14 -5.43 -12.11
CA LYS A 35 14.09 -6.26 -11.54
C LYS A 35 14.37 -7.72 -11.83
N ALA A 36 14.12 -8.58 -10.86
CA ALA A 36 14.19 -10.02 -10.98
C ALA A 36 12.95 -10.67 -10.41
N THR A 37 12.45 -11.70 -11.06
CA THR A 37 11.40 -12.56 -10.53
C THR A 37 11.78 -14.00 -10.81
N LEU A 38 11.71 -14.85 -9.77
CA LEU A 38 11.82 -16.28 -9.86
C LEU A 38 10.51 -16.89 -9.37
N HIS A 39 9.98 -17.83 -10.13
CA HIS A 39 8.75 -18.52 -9.79
C HIS A 39 8.99 -20.01 -9.95
N TYR A 40 8.91 -20.75 -8.86
CA TYR A 40 9.06 -22.20 -8.83
C TYR A 40 7.75 -22.87 -8.46
N THR A 41 7.24 -23.69 -9.37
CA THR A 41 6.01 -24.48 -9.20
C THR A 41 6.34 -25.85 -8.62
N PHE A 42 5.99 -26.09 -7.37
CA PHE A 42 6.19 -27.41 -6.74
C PHE A 42 5.19 -28.42 -7.30
N SER A 43 3.93 -28.01 -7.42
CA SER A 43 2.81 -28.82 -7.90
C SER A 43 1.74 -27.90 -8.48
N ASP A 44 0.66 -28.47 -9.06
CA ASP A 44 -0.50 -27.69 -9.52
C ASP A 44 -1.19 -26.88 -8.40
N ASN A 45 -0.84 -27.19 -7.17
CA ASN A 45 -1.45 -26.62 -5.97
C ASN A 45 -0.53 -25.68 -5.19
N SER A 46 0.75 -25.57 -5.54
CA SER A 46 1.68 -24.77 -4.75
C SER A 46 2.85 -24.23 -5.55
N TYR A 47 3.22 -22.99 -5.22
CA TYR A 47 4.38 -22.34 -5.80
C TYR A 47 5.12 -21.45 -4.79
N LEU A 48 6.36 -21.17 -5.09
CA LEU A 48 7.19 -20.16 -4.45
C LEU A 48 7.58 -19.10 -5.46
N ARG A 49 7.40 -17.84 -5.12
CA ARG A 49 7.78 -16.71 -5.95
C ARG A 49 8.67 -15.77 -5.17
N TRP A 50 9.84 -15.51 -5.71
CA TRP A 50 10.73 -14.47 -5.23
C TRP A 50 10.76 -13.32 -6.23
N LYS A 51 10.73 -12.09 -5.72
CA LYS A 51 10.90 -10.86 -6.48
C LYS A 51 11.96 -10.01 -5.81
N ALA A 52 12.79 -9.35 -6.63
CA ALA A 52 13.67 -8.28 -6.18
C ALA A 52 13.59 -7.14 -7.17
N GLU A 53 13.56 -5.93 -6.66
CA GLU A 53 13.55 -4.72 -7.48
C GLU A 53 14.35 -3.61 -6.83
N VAL A 54 14.95 -2.81 -7.67
CA VAL A 54 15.60 -1.57 -7.29
C VAL A 54 14.93 -0.44 -8.06
N PHE A 55 14.56 0.62 -7.36
CA PHE A 55 13.97 1.80 -7.97
C PHE A 55 14.50 3.07 -7.30
N ASN A 56 14.39 4.19 -8.01
CA ASN A 56 14.86 5.47 -7.52
C ASN A 56 13.69 6.29 -6.99
N ALA A 57 13.91 6.99 -5.87
CA ALA A 57 13.02 8.00 -5.33
C ALA A 57 13.69 9.37 -5.42
N THR A 58 12.93 10.37 -5.86
CA THR A 58 13.40 11.74 -6.04
C THR A 58 12.69 12.66 -5.05
N PRO A 59 13.33 13.75 -4.61
CA PRO A 59 12.66 14.77 -3.82
C PRO A 59 11.52 15.40 -4.62
N SER A 60 10.46 15.81 -3.92
CA SER A 60 9.39 16.61 -4.51
C SER A 60 9.82 18.08 -4.64
N LEU A 61 9.10 18.85 -5.46
CA LEU A 61 9.39 20.29 -5.59
C LEU A 61 9.20 21.04 -4.26
N SER A 62 8.24 20.61 -3.45
CA SER A 62 8.01 21.19 -2.11
C SER A 62 9.16 20.90 -1.15
N ASP A 63 9.79 19.73 -1.26
CA ASP A 63 10.92 19.36 -0.40
C ASP A 63 12.18 20.15 -0.75
N LEU A 64 12.29 20.58 -2.02
CA LEU A 64 13.43 21.37 -2.51
C LEU A 64 13.27 22.87 -2.32
N SER A 65 12.04 23.37 -2.08
CA SER A 65 11.77 24.80 -1.99
C SER A 65 12.39 25.43 -0.74
N ALA A 66 13.34 26.35 -0.92
CA ALA A 66 13.95 27.10 0.18
C ALA A 66 13.03 28.21 0.76
N ILE A 67 11.81 28.35 0.26
CA ILE A 67 10.86 29.36 0.74
C ILE A 67 10.44 29.01 2.16
N GLU A 68 10.65 29.94 3.09
CA GLU A 68 10.22 29.79 4.47
C GLU A 68 8.71 30.04 4.60
N GLN A 69 8.04 29.13 5.26
CA GLN A 69 6.63 29.23 5.63
C GLN A 69 6.53 29.29 7.15
N THR A 70 5.97 30.36 7.68
CA THR A 70 5.70 30.47 9.10
C THR A 70 4.53 29.56 9.47
N ILE A 71 4.76 28.63 10.39
CA ILE A 71 3.71 27.78 10.96
C ILE A 71 3.09 28.53 12.15
N ASP A 72 3.94 29.01 13.06
CA ASP A 72 3.57 29.83 14.22
C ASP A 72 4.76 30.71 14.65
N SER A 73 4.64 31.38 15.81
CA SER A 73 5.69 32.27 16.31
C SER A 73 7.03 31.59 16.60
N PHE A 74 7.02 30.28 16.79
CA PHE A 74 8.19 29.49 17.18
C PHE A 74 8.59 28.46 16.12
N GLN A 75 7.78 28.26 15.08
CA GLN A 75 7.99 27.20 14.09
C GLN A 75 7.92 27.75 12.67
N ILE A 76 8.89 27.34 11.87
CA ILE A 76 8.92 27.59 10.43
C ILE A 76 9.11 26.27 9.68
N ARG A 77 8.66 26.25 8.45
CA ARG A 77 8.90 25.15 7.51
C ARG A 77 9.65 25.68 6.30
N ARG A 78 10.67 24.97 5.88
CA ARG A 78 11.35 25.22 4.60
C ARG A 78 11.86 23.91 4.02
N GLY A 79 11.91 23.81 2.69
CA GLY A 79 12.55 22.69 2.02
C GLY A 79 14.07 22.80 2.05
N ASN A 80 14.73 21.77 1.51
CA ASN A 80 16.18 21.69 1.41
C ASN A 80 16.58 21.51 -0.06
N PRO A 81 17.13 22.55 -0.72
CA PRO A 81 17.56 22.47 -2.12
C PRO A 81 18.70 21.45 -2.37
N ASN A 82 19.41 21.04 -1.33
CA ASN A 82 20.54 20.11 -1.41
C ASN A 82 20.12 18.62 -1.41
N LEU A 83 18.83 18.32 -1.34
CA LEU A 83 18.32 16.95 -1.33
C LEU A 83 18.73 16.20 -2.58
N LYS A 84 19.14 14.94 -2.37
CA LYS A 84 19.57 14.03 -3.42
C LYS A 84 18.57 12.88 -3.55
N SER A 85 18.32 12.45 -4.79
CA SER A 85 17.57 11.20 -5.02
C SER A 85 18.29 10.03 -4.38
N TYR A 86 17.53 9.03 -3.96
CA TYR A 86 18.07 7.82 -3.32
C TYR A 86 17.49 6.56 -3.96
N MET A 87 18.18 5.44 -3.75
CA MET A 87 17.77 4.14 -4.26
C MET A 87 16.95 3.41 -3.21
N CYS A 88 15.92 2.70 -3.68
CA CYS A 88 15.09 1.83 -2.89
C CYS A 88 15.33 0.39 -3.33
N TYR A 89 15.64 -0.48 -2.38
CA TYR A 89 15.87 -1.91 -2.59
C TYR A 89 14.74 -2.68 -1.95
N ARG A 90 14.03 -3.49 -2.73
CA ARG A 90 12.93 -4.30 -2.22
C ARG A 90 13.07 -5.74 -2.64
N THR A 91 12.87 -6.66 -1.71
CA THR A 91 12.77 -8.09 -1.97
C THR A 91 11.53 -8.67 -1.33
N GLU A 92 10.88 -9.59 -2.02
CA GLU A 92 9.64 -10.23 -1.58
C GLU A 92 9.72 -11.74 -1.82
N LEU A 93 9.22 -12.50 -0.88
CA LEU A 93 9.03 -13.95 -1.00
C LEU A 93 7.57 -14.28 -0.76
N THR A 94 6.97 -15.05 -1.66
CA THR A 94 5.57 -15.50 -1.56
C THR A 94 5.53 -17.00 -1.71
N TYR A 95 4.94 -17.70 -0.76
CA TYR A 95 4.55 -19.09 -0.89
C TYR A 95 3.04 -19.19 -0.93
N GLU A 96 2.50 -19.86 -1.92
CA GLU A 96 1.07 -20.08 -2.09
C GLU A 96 0.77 -21.57 -2.15
N TRP A 97 -0.30 -21.95 -1.46
CA TRP A 97 -0.81 -23.30 -1.46
C TRP A 97 -2.34 -23.29 -1.51
N LYS A 98 -2.89 -24.14 -2.38
CA LYS A 98 -4.34 -24.31 -2.55
C LYS A 98 -4.67 -25.79 -2.69
N LYS A 99 -5.62 -26.29 -1.89
CA LYS A 99 -6.13 -27.66 -2.03
C LYS A 99 -7.62 -27.71 -1.69
N GLY A 100 -8.44 -28.05 -2.68
CA GLY A 100 -9.88 -28.05 -2.53
C GLY A 100 -10.41 -26.67 -2.11
N ILE A 101 -11.06 -26.63 -0.95
CA ILE A 101 -11.63 -25.38 -0.38
C ILE A 101 -10.63 -24.56 0.43
N PHE A 102 -9.43 -25.07 0.65
CA PHE A 102 -8.40 -24.40 1.46
C PHE A 102 -7.42 -23.62 0.59
N TYR A 103 -7.09 -22.43 1.01
CA TYR A 103 -6.08 -21.56 0.41
C TYR A 103 -5.22 -20.94 1.49
N SER A 104 -3.92 -20.91 1.27
CA SER A 104 -2.94 -20.25 2.13
C SER A 104 -1.94 -19.45 1.30
N ASN A 105 -1.63 -18.25 1.74
CA ASN A 105 -0.60 -17.40 1.17
C ASN A 105 0.28 -16.86 2.29
N LEU A 106 1.54 -17.26 2.29
CA LEU A 106 2.58 -16.72 3.17
C LEU A 106 3.43 -15.75 2.35
N TRP A 107 3.57 -14.53 2.84
CA TRP A 107 4.34 -13.49 2.18
C TRP A 107 5.26 -12.79 3.17
N GLY A 108 6.49 -12.53 2.75
CA GLY A 108 7.44 -11.71 3.45
C GLY A 108 8.10 -10.71 2.52
N ALA A 109 8.46 -9.54 3.03
CA ALA A 109 9.14 -8.51 2.26
C ALA A 109 10.14 -7.75 3.13
N TYR A 110 11.20 -7.29 2.50
CA TYR A 110 12.18 -6.39 3.09
C TYR A 110 12.41 -5.21 2.15
N ASP A 111 12.20 -4.00 2.68
CA ASP A 111 12.46 -2.73 2.03
C ASP A 111 13.67 -2.06 2.71
N TYR A 112 14.67 -1.65 1.94
CA TYR A 112 15.85 -0.90 2.40
C TYR A 112 16.02 0.37 1.57
N ARG A 113 16.09 1.50 2.24
CA ARG A 113 16.19 2.82 1.61
C ARG A 113 17.32 3.64 2.24
N PRO A 114 18.57 3.46 1.78
CA PRO A 114 19.68 4.28 2.22
C PRO A 114 19.50 5.71 1.72
N ASN A 115 19.95 6.68 2.50
CA ASN A 115 19.82 8.11 2.23
C ASN A 115 18.37 8.56 1.95
N ALA A 116 17.39 7.91 2.60
CA ALA A 116 15.98 8.25 2.44
C ALA A 116 15.73 9.71 2.81
N ILE A 117 14.93 10.41 2.00
CA ILE A 117 14.49 11.76 2.33
C ILE A 117 13.42 11.64 3.39
N MET A 118 13.71 12.09 4.59
CA MET A 118 12.79 12.08 5.72
C MET A 118 12.73 13.45 6.37
N ASP A 119 11.60 13.76 6.99
CA ASP A 119 11.42 15.00 7.73
C ASP A 119 12.37 15.09 8.92
N GLU A 120 12.85 16.29 9.17
CA GLU A 120 13.73 16.61 10.29
C GLU A 120 13.27 17.91 10.94
N LYS A 121 13.39 17.99 12.27
CA LYS A 121 13.18 19.21 13.01
C LYS A 121 14.48 19.62 13.68
N LEU A 122 14.92 20.82 13.36
CA LEU A 122 16.14 21.44 13.87
C LEU A 122 15.78 22.63 14.76
N GLN A 123 16.62 22.91 15.71
CA GLN A 123 16.54 24.17 16.46
C GLN A 123 17.55 25.15 15.88
N GLU A 124 17.06 26.25 15.34
CA GLU A 124 17.86 27.34 14.81
C GLU A 124 17.40 28.65 15.49
N ASP A 125 18.33 29.35 16.08
CA ASP A 125 18.15 30.59 16.84
C ASP A 125 16.96 30.55 17.82
N ASN A 126 16.09 30.51 18.16
CA ASN A 126 14.93 30.34 19.04
C ASN A 126 13.70 29.77 18.29
N LYS A 127 13.90 29.21 17.09
CA LYS A 127 12.81 28.61 16.32
C LYS A 127 13.08 27.13 16.05
N ILE A 128 12.01 26.38 15.91
CA ILE A 128 12.02 25.03 15.39
C ILE A 128 11.83 25.11 13.88
N VAL A 129 12.80 24.62 13.12
CA VAL A 129 12.77 24.53 11.67
C VAL A 129 12.36 23.13 11.27
N GLN A 130 11.21 22.99 10.64
CA GLN A 130 10.80 21.75 9.99
C GLN A 130 11.33 21.73 8.57
N THR A 131 12.15 20.73 8.25
CA THR A 131 12.78 20.56 6.94
C THR A 131 12.86 19.09 6.57
N TRP A 132 13.54 18.77 5.47
CA TRP A 132 13.84 17.42 5.02
C TRP A 132 15.33 17.26 4.77
N ASP A 133 15.85 16.07 5.03
CA ASP A 133 17.23 15.76 4.68
C ASP A 133 17.35 14.30 4.22
N ASN A 134 18.46 14.02 3.53
CA ASN A 134 18.85 12.65 3.23
C ASN A 134 19.40 12.01 4.52
N GLN A 135 18.53 11.25 5.17
CA GLN A 135 18.82 10.57 6.44
C GLN A 135 19.57 9.26 6.19
N LYS A 136 20.15 8.64 7.22
CA LYS A 136 20.99 7.46 7.06
C LYS A 136 20.29 6.34 6.30
N ASP A 137 19.21 5.82 6.85
CA ASP A 137 18.40 4.80 6.20
C ASP A 137 16.99 4.65 6.82
N TRP A 138 16.11 4.09 6.02
CA TRP A 138 14.84 3.58 6.48
C TRP A 138 14.66 2.15 5.99
N GLN A 139 14.19 1.28 6.89
CA GLN A 139 14.03 -0.13 6.60
C GLN A 139 12.65 -0.61 7.08
N LYS A 140 12.10 -1.59 6.38
CA LYS A 140 10.85 -2.24 6.78
C LYS A 140 10.93 -3.74 6.50
N LEU A 141 10.75 -4.53 7.55
CA LEU A 141 10.53 -5.97 7.45
C LEU A 141 9.03 -6.24 7.61
N SER A 142 8.44 -6.98 6.68
CA SER A 142 7.02 -7.31 6.68
C SER A 142 6.81 -8.81 6.57
N GLY A 143 5.85 -9.34 7.31
CA GLY A 143 5.40 -10.72 7.21
C GLY A 143 3.87 -10.78 7.24
N ARG A 144 3.28 -11.66 6.43
CA ARG A 144 1.83 -11.85 6.35
C ARG A 144 1.47 -13.29 6.05
N LEU A 145 0.50 -13.80 6.79
CA LEU A 145 -0.17 -15.06 6.51
C LEU A 145 -1.64 -14.78 6.21
N MET A 146 -2.10 -15.21 5.05
CA MET A 146 -3.50 -15.21 4.66
C MET A 146 -4.01 -16.64 4.57
N LEU A 147 -5.11 -16.93 5.22
CA LEU A 147 -5.82 -18.20 5.19
C LEU A 147 -7.24 -17.96 4.67
N ARG A 148 -7.70 -18.81 3.78
CA ARG A 148 -9.07 -18.79 3.28
C ARG A 148 -9.62 -20.19 3.23
N VAL A 149 -10.86 -20.34 3.65
CA VAL A 149 -11.62 -21.58 3.55
C VAL A 149 -12.98 -21.29 2.90
N GLY A 150 -13.36 -22.13 1.98
CA GLY A 150 -14.66 -22.04 1.30
C GLY A 150 -14.57 -22.14 -0.23
N PRO A 151 -15.76 -22.26 -0.87
CA PRO A 151 -17.07 -22.19 -0.21
C PRO A 151 -17.38 -23.42 0.64
N LEU A 152 -17.80 -23.22 1.89
CA LEU A 152 -18.41 -24.23 2.73
C LEU A 152 -19.89 -24.32 2.35
N TRP A 153 -20.40 -25.54 2.13
CA TRP A 153 -21.78 -25.79 1.70
C TRP A 153 -22.20 -24.94 0.48
N ASP A 154 -21.25 -24.62 -0.41
CA ASP A 154 -21.44 -23.71 -1.57
C ASP A 154 -21.92 -22.30 -1.22
N MET A 155 -21.93 -21.92 0.05
CA MET A 155 -22.48 -20.66 0.54
C MET A 155 -21.51 -19.76 1.28
N LEU A 156 -20.68 -20.33 2.16
CA LEU A 156 -19.85 -19.55 3.10
C LEU A 156 -18.39 -19.58 2.75
N GLN A 157 -17.80 -18.41 2.60
CA GLN A 157 -16.35 -18.25 2.46
C GLN A 157 -15.84 -17.39 3.64
N LEU A 158 -14.81 -17.87 4.29
CA LEU A 158 -14.11 -17.17 5.37
C LEU A 158 -12.67 -16.92 4.95
N SER A 159 -12.15 -15.75 5.26
CA SER A 159 -10.73 -15.46 5.17
C SER A 159 -10.21 -14.72 6.39
N PHE A 160 -8.98 -15.03 6.72
CA PHE A 160 -8.24 -14.39 7.80
C PHE A 160 -6.86 -14.02 7.29
N THR A 161 -6.43 -12.81 7.57
CA THR A 161 -5.07 -12.34 7.32
C THR A 161 -4.48 -11.84 8.63
N GLY A 162 -3.31 -12.31 8.99
CA GLY A 162 -2.52 -11.77 10.10
C GLY A 162 -1.15 -11.36 9.59
N GLY A 163 -0.61 -10.27 10.10
CA GLY A 163 0.69 -9.78 9.66
C GLY A 163 1.37 -8.88 10.67
N VAL A 164 2.65 -8.64 10.39
CA VAL A 164 3.52 -7.77 11.16
C VAL A 164 4.35 -6.91 10.23
N ASN A 165 4.50 -5.65 10.59
CA ASN A 165 5.45 -4.73 9.98
C ASN A 165 6.40 -4.24 11.08
N HIS A 166 7.69 -4.41 10.87
CA HIS A 166 8.73 -3.89 11.73
C HIS A 166 9.51 -2.82 10.97
N TYR A 167 9.47 -1.61 11.49
CA TYR A 167 10.09 -0.43 10.90
C TYR A 167 11.35 -0.08 11.69
N MET A 168 12.41 0.28 10.99
CA MET A 168 13.65 0.83 11.53
C MET A 168 13.95 2.13 10.77
N SER A 169 14.06 3.23 11.49
CA SER A 169 14.28 4.56 10.91
C SER A 169 15.49 5.20 11.59
N HIS A 170 16.56 5.35 10.83
CA HIS A 170 17.81 5.90 11.29
C HIS A 170 18.06 7.25 10.62
N GLY A 171 17.88 8.30 11.38
CA GLY A 171 18.23 9.64 10.96
C GLY A 171 19.68 9.99 11.27
N ASN A 172 20.09 11.21 10.91
CA ASN A 172 21.40 11.75 11.27
C ASN A 172 21.51 11.96 12.78
N ASN A 173 20.39 12.28 13.45
CA ASN A 173 20.31 12.64 14.85
C ASN A 173 19.35 11.80 15.68
N TYR A 174 18.76 10.75 15.11
CA TYR A 174 17.80 9.88 15.78
C TYR A 174 17.91 8.42 15.31
N SER A 175 17.34 7.51 16.10
CA SER A 175 17.19 6.11 15.74
C SER A 175 15.93 5.58 16.42
N HIS A 176 14.96 5.16 15.62
CA HIS A 176 13.68 4.67 16.11
C HIS A 176 13.33 3.34 15.47
N THR A 177 12.62 2.52 16.22
CA THR A 177 12.01 1.28 15.74
C THR A 177 10.54 1.24 16.13
N TYR A 178 9.72 0.69 15.28
CA TYR A 178 8.29 0.52 15.53
C TYR A 178 7.80 -0.79 14.95
N THR A 179 6.99 -1.53 15.72
CA THR A 179 6.38 -2.78 15.26
C THR A 179 4.87 -2.66 15.30
N ASN A 180 4.23 -2.95 14.17
CA ASN A 180 2.78 -2.96 14.03
C ASN A 180 2.30 -4.38 13.68
N TRP A 181 1.42 -4.93 14.52
CA TRP A 181 0.65 -6.14 14.24
C TRP A 181 -0.71 -5.75 13.68
N TYR A 182 -1.16 -6.47 12.66
CA TYR A 182 -2.47 -6.21 12.07
C TYR A 182 -3.19 -7.51 11.73
N TYR A 183 -4.50 -7.46 11.75
CA TYR A 183 -5.38 -8.57 11.41
C TYR A 183 -6.49 -8.08 10.50
N GLU A 184 -6.92 -8.94 9.61
CA GLU A 184 -8.09 -8.75 8.75
C GLU A 184 -8.92 -10.01 8.78
N GLY A 185 -10.20 -9.87 9.03
CA GLY A 185 -11.20 -10.94 8.96
C GLY A 185 -12.25 -10.60 7.91
N GLN A 186 -12.61 -11.57 7.10
CA GLN A 186 -13.68 -11.41 6.10
C GLN A 186 -14.56 -12.65 6.08
N ALA A 187 -15.87 -12.44 6.02
CA ALA A 187 -16.86 -13.48 5.80
C ALA A 187 -17.79 -13.08 4.65
N SER A 188 -18.04 -13.99 3.74
CA SER A 188 -18.99 -13.82 2.63
C SER A 188 -19.94 -15.01 2.64
N PHE A 189 -21.24 -14.73 2.76
CA PHE A 189 -22.27 -15.74 2.73
C PHE A 189 -23.22 -15.46 1.57
N ASN A 190 -23.41 -16.46 0.70
CA ASN A 190 -24.27 -16.36 -0.48
C ASN A 190 -25.35 -17.45 -0.41
N TYR A 191 -26.59 -17.04 -0.39
CA TYR A 191 -27.72 -17.97 -0.41
C TYR A 191 -28.79 -17.50 -1.39
N LYS A 192 -29.01 -18.29 -2.44
CA LYS A 192 -29.96 -17.97 -3.51
C LYS A 192 -29.70 -16.59 -4.12
N ARG A 193 -30.53 -15.61 -3.78
CA ARG A 193 -30.46 -14.23 -4.29
C ARG A 193 -29.82 -13.24 -3.32
N PHE A 194 -29.50 -13.70 -2.11
CA PHE A 194 -28.92 -12.88 -1.05
C PHE A 194 -27.44 -13.12 -0.90
N SER A 195 -26.71 -12.04 -0.68
CA SER A 195 -25.29 -12.08 -0.31
C SER A 195 -25.08 -11.21 0.92
N LEU A 196 -24.44 -11.76 1.95
CA LEU A 196 -23.98 -11.04 3.13
C LEU A 196 -22.45 -10.96 3.04
N PHE A 197 -21.93 -9.79 3.28
CA PHE A 197 -20.50 -9.52 3.37
C PHE A 197 -20.19 -8.85 4.69
N TRP A 198 -19.17 -9.33 5.38
CA TRP A 198 -18.62 -8.71 6.57
C TRP A 198 -17.11 -8.70 6.50
N GLN A 199 -16.51 -7.58 6.87
CA GLN A 199 -15.07 -7.39 6.93
C GLN A 199 -14.70 -6.56 8.14
N ILE A 200 -13.62 -6.93 8.79
CA ILE A 200 -12.95 -6.15 9.84
C ILE A 200 -11.46 -6.09 9.56
N ASN A 201 -10.91 -4.89 9.60
CA ASN A 201 -9.46 -4.64 9.58
C ASN A 201 -9.09 -3.98 10.89
N THR A 202 -8.03 -4.44 11.52
CA THR A 202 -7.47 -3.73 12.69
C THR A 202 -6.82 -2.42 12.26
N ASN A 203 -6.46 -1.61 13.25
CA ASN A 203 -5.76 -0.36 13.05
C ASN A 203 -4.55 -0.54 12.13
N TRP A 204 -4.46 0.34 11.15
CA TRP A 204 -3.31 0.44 10.27
C TRP A 204 -2.33 1.48 10.82
N ASN A 205 -1.05 1.17 10.81
CA ASN A 205 -0.02 2.11 11.23
C ASN A 205 1.14 2.07 10.23
N ASN A 206 1.67 3.24 9.94
CA ASN A 206 2.85 3.44 9.12
C ASN A 206 3.85 4.32 9.86
N PHE A 207 5.13 3.98 9.79
CA PHE A 207 6.20 4.73 10.43
C PHE A 207 7.21 5.19 9.39
N TRP A 208 7.45 6.50 9.33
CA TRP A 208 8.37 7.11 8.40
C TRP A 208 9.11 8.27 9.07
N GLY A 209 10.46 8.26 8.99
CA GLY A 209 11.26 9.23 9.71
C GLY A 209 11.04 9.08 11.22
N GLU A 210 10.53 10.12 11.84
CA GLU A 210 10.12 10.17 13.24
C GLU A 210 8.60 10.18 13.42
N THR A 211 7.84 9.98 12.31
CA THR A 211 6.39 10.13 12.31
C THR A 211 5.68 8.80 12.20
N LEU A 212 4.86 8.50 13.21
CA LEU A 212 3.88 7.43 13.22
C LEU A 212 2.52 8.00 12.77
N SER A 213 1.95 7.42 11.74
CA SER A 213 0.60 7.74 11.29
C SER A 213 -0.26 6.48 11.26
N GLY A 214 -1.53 6.60 11.62
CA GLY A 214 -2.40 5.44 11.67
C GLY A 214 -3.87 5.79 11.88
N GLY A 215 -4.70 4.78 11.83
CA GLY A 215 -6.13 4.87 12.07
C GLY A 215 -6.66 3.70 12.87
N GLU A 216 -7.86 3.83 13.39
CA GLU A 216 -8.55 2.78 14.13
C GLU A 216 -9.04 1.64 13.23
N ASN A 217 -9.63 0.64 13.84
CA ASN A 217 -10.24 -0.48 13.15
C ASN A 217 -11.33 -0.01 12.18
N ILE A 218 -11.36 -0.63 11.01
CA ILE A 218 -12.38 -0.38 9.99
C ILE A 218 -13.25 -1.62 9.88
N GLN A 219 -14.56 -1.42 9.85
CA GLN A 219 -15.53 -2.50 9.68
C GLN A 219 -16.47 -2.19 8.52
N MET A 220 -16.80 -3.20 7.77
CA MET A 220 -17.81 -3.15 6.71
C MET A 220 -18.80 -4.29 6.88
N LEU A 221 -20.07 -3.96 6.80
CA LEU A 221 -21.16 -4.93 6.74
C LEU A 221 -22.05 -4.57 5.56
N ALA A 222 -22.39 -5.53 4.70
CA ALA A 222 -23.28 -5.28 3.58
C ALA A 222 -24.16 -6.48 3.28
N VAL A 223 -25.39 -6.20 2.88
CA VAL A 223 -26.37 -7.19 2.41
C VAL A 223 -26.79 -6.78 1.02
N TYR A 224 -26.75 -7.72 0.09
CA TYR A 224 -27.15 -7.53 -1.30
C TYR A 224 -28.24 -8.52 -1.68
N TYR A 225 -29.17 -8.04 -2.50
CA TYR A 225 -30.16 -8.85 -3.19
C TYR A 225 -29.95 -8.74 -4.68
N LYS A 226 -29.87 -9.88 -5.39
CA LYS A 226 -29.72 -9.94 -6.84
C LYS A 226 -30.85 -10.74 -7.47
N HIS A 227 -31.57 -10.13 -8.40
CA HIS A 227 -32.59 -10.80 -9.18
C HIS A 227 -32.52 -10.36 -10.64
N LYS A 228 -32.19 -11.29 -11.55
CA LYS A 228 -31.99 -11.01 -12.97
C LYS A 228 -31.01 -9.83 -13.16
N ASN A 229 -31.48 -8.76 -13.74
CA ASN A 229 -30.71 -7.54 -14.03
C ASN A 229 -30.67 -6.55 -12.85
N LEU A 230 -31.42 -6.80 -11.79
CA LEU A 230 -31.50 -5.95 -10.60
C LEU A 230 -30.49 -6.40 -9.54
N ARG A 231 -29.77 -5.45 -9.00
CA ARG A 231 -29.01 -5.61 -7.76
C ARG A 231 -29.33 -4.44 -6.84
N ALA A 232 -29.78 -4.74 -5.63
CA ALA A 232 -30.00 -3.77 -4.57
C ALA A 232 -29.21 -4.20 -3.33
N GLY A 233 -28.72 -3.25 -2.55
CA GLY A 233 -27.98 -3.56 -1.35
C GLY A 233 -28.01 -2.43 -0.35
N VAL A 234 -27.85 -2.80 0.90
CA VAL A 234 -27.60 -1.89 2.01
C VAL A 234 -26.28 -2.27 2.66
N GLY A 235 -25.53 -1.28 3.08
CA GLY A 235 -24.25 -1.46 3.74
C GLY A 235 -24.09 -0.49 4.89
N ALA A 236 -23.19 -0.85 5.79
CA ALA A 236 -22.76 0.00 6.88
C ALA A 236 -21.24 -0.02 6.95
N PHE A 237 -20.66 1.15 7.02
CA PHE A 237 -19.23 1.35 7.26
C PHE A 237 -19.05 1.83 8.70
N ASN A 238 -18.14 1.20 9.42
CA ASN A 238 -17.90 1.43 10.85
C ASN A 238 -19.18 1.48 11.70
N PRO A 239 -20.12 0.50 11.60
CA PRO A 239 -21.40 0.57 12.27
C PRO A 239 -21.32 0.62 13.80
N PHE A 240 -20.19 0.18 14.35
CA PHE A 240 -19.96 0.11 15.80
C PHE A 240 -18.97 1.16 16.32
N THR A 241 -18.58 2.13 15.50
CA THR A 241 -17.63 3.20 15.85
C THR A 241 -18.34 4.54 15.90
N ASP A 242 -18.29 5.24 17.02
CA ASP A 242 -18.96 6.54 17.21
C ASP A 242 -18.19 7.70 16.58
N ASN A 243 -16.88 7.72 16.76
CA ASN A 243 -15.98 8.72 16.20
C ASN A 243 -14.74 8.01 15.68
N TYR A 244 -14.64 7.85 14.36
CA TYR A 244 -13.45 7.25 13.74
C TYR A 244 -12.23 8.14 13.94
N LYS A 245 -11.20 7.59 14.57
CA LYS A 245 -9.98 8.31 14.91
C LYS A 245 -8.84 7.98 13.96
N VAL A 246 -8.22 9.01 13.43
CA VAL A 246 -6.92 8.96 12.75
C VAL A 246 -5.90 9.67 13.62
N GLN A 247 -4.76 9.05 13.83
CA GLN A 247 -3.70 9.60 14.69
C GLN A 247 -2.43 9.88 13.87
N SER A 248 -1.73 10.92 14.29
CA SER A 248 -0.35 11.21 13.88
C SER A 248 0.46 11.55 15.13
N GLU A 249 1.61 10.91 15.27
CA GLU A 249 2.50 11.11 16.40
C GLU A 249 3.93 11.27 15.86
N ASN A 250 4.59 12.33 16.25
CA ASN A 250 5.98 12.60 15.88
C ASN A 250 6.87 12.49 17.13
N TRP A 251 7.95 11.73 17.02
CA TRP A 251 8.84 11.40 18.14
C TRP A 251 10.11 12.27 18.18
N ASN A 252 10.09 13.40 17.51
CA ASN A 252 11.23 14.30 17.51
C ASN A 252 11.51 14.85 18.91
N LYS A 253 12.79 14.90 19.30
CA LYS A 253 13.21 15.33 20.63
C LYS A 253 12.98 16.80 20.93
N PHE A 254 12.89 17.68 19.91
CA PHE A 254 12.71 19.13 20.10
C PHE A 254 11.25 19.54 20.09
N ALA A 255 10.44 18.89 19.24
CA ALA A 255 9.05 19.26 19.06
C ALA A 255 8.19 18.01 18.75
N SER A 256 8.10 17.10 19.74
CA SER A 256 7.18 15.98 19.65
C SER A 256 5.73 16.46 19.66
N TYR A 257 4.87 15.74 18.95
CA TYR A 257 3.43 15.98 19.01
C TYR A 257 2.65 14.70 18.82
N LYS A 258 1.42 14.72 19.33
CA LYS A 258 0.41 13.69 19.06
C LYS A 258 -0.89 14.36 18.72
N THR A 259 -1.38 14.08 17.52
CA THR A 259 -2.66 14.60 17.02
C THR A 259 -3.63 13.45 16.82
N ASN A 260 -4.83 13.60 17.34
CA ASN A 260 -5.95 12.71 17.09
C ASN A 260 -7.03 13.49 16.34
N ASN A 261 -7.29 13.10 15.12
CA ASN A 261 -8.35 13.66 14.29
C ASN A 261 -9.55 12.73 14.31
N TYR A 262 -10.69 13.21 14.74
CA TYR A 262 -11.95 12.47 14.77
C TYR A 262 -12.77 12.78 13.54
N ILE A 263 -13.05 11.77 12.73
CA ILE A 263 -13.76 11.90 11.46
C ILE A 263 -15.17 11.29 11.67
N LYS A 264 -16.10 12.14 12.08
CA LYS A 264 -17.48 11.71 12.37
C LYS A 264 -18.17 11.15 11.14
N GLU A 265 -17.89 11.68 9.96
CA GLU A 265 -18.45 11.26 8.68
C GLU A 265 -18.04 9.83 8.30
N SER A 266 -16.91 9.34 8.82
CA SER A 266 -16.44 7.96 8.64
C SER A 266 -16.93 6.99 9.71
N SER A 267 -17.87 7.43 10.56
CA SER A 267 -18.45 6.65 11.65
C SER A 267 -19.92 6.38 11.40
N ARG A 268 -20.38 5.15 11.63
CA ARG A 268 -21.78 4.73 11.44
C ARG A 268 -22.40 5.18 10.11
N MET A 269 -21.60 5.12 9.03
CA MET A 269 -22.10 5.50 7.72
C MET A 269 -22.94 4.37 7.11
N PHE A 270 -24.14 4.70 6.66
CA PHE A 270 -25.02 3.77 5.95
C PHE A 270 -25.02 4.07 4.46
N LEU A 271 -25.00 3.03 3.66
CA LEU A 271 -24.94 3.08 2.21
C LEU A 271 -26.10 2.30 1.61
N VAL A 272 -26.75 2.85 0.61
CA VAL A 272 -27.73 2.16 -0.21
C VAL A 272 -27.21 2.12 -1.63
N ASN A 273 -27.20 0.93 -2.22
CA ASN A 273 -26.79 0.73 -3.60
C ASN A 273 -27.96 0.13 -4.38
N PHE A 274 -28.23 0.70 -5.54
CA PHE A 274 -29.20 0.19 -6.50
C PHE A 274 -28.59 0.19 -7.88
N SER A 275 -28.61 -0.95 -8.56
CA SER A 275 -28.09 -1.10 -9.91
C SER A 275 -29.04 -1.95 -10.74
N TYR A 276 -29.34 -1.47 -11.93
CA TYR A 276 -30.14 -2.22 -12.92
C TYR A 276 -29.42 -2.21 -14.27
N ASN A 277 -29.13 -3.41 -14.80
CA ASN A 277 -28.47 -3.55 -16.08
C ASN A 277 -29.50 -3.60 -17.20
N PHE A 278 -29.55 -2.55 -18.00
CA PHE A 278 -30.35 -2.51 -19.24
C PHE A 278 -29.53 -3.11 -20.37
N SER A 279 -30.10 -4.06 -21.06
CA SER A 279 -29.54 -4.53 -22.34
C SER A 279 -30.57 -4.31 -23.45
N PHE A 280 -30.23 -3.48 -24.40
CA PHE A 280 -31.04 -3.20 -25.59
C PHE A 280 -30.31 -3.72 -26.82
N GLY A 281 -31.06 -4.31 -27.75
CA GLY A 281 -30.54 -4.75 -29.03
C GLY A 281 -30.38 -6.26 -29.17
N ARG A 282 -30.07 -6.72 -30.39
CA ARG A 282 -29.79 -8.12 -30.70
C ARG A 282 -28.46 -8.53 -30.09
N SER A 283 -28.48 -9.55 -29.23
CA SER A 283 -27.24 -10.18 -28.78
C SER A 283 -26.60 -10.92 -29.96
N PHE A 284 -25.53 -10.38 -30.50
CA PHE A 284 -24.71 -11.14 -31.42
C PHE A 284 -23.82 -12.07 -30.57
N LYS A 285 -23.86 -13.37 -30.84
CA LYS A 285 -22.86 -14.28 -30.35
C LYS A 285 -21.55 -13.87 -31.01
N THR A 286 -20.75 -13.06 -30.34
CA THR A 286 -19.35 -12.86 -30.74
C THR A 286 -18.69 -14.23 -30.73
N ALA A 287 -18.27 -14.67 -31.93
CA ALA A 287 -17.44 -15.87 -32.01
C ALA A 287 -16.26 -15.67 -31.05
N GLN A 288 -16.19 -16.51 -30.04
CA GLN A 288 -15.01 -16.55 -29.18
C GLN A 288 -13.85 -16.94 -30.11
N ARG A 289 -13.10 -15.97 -30.58
CA ARG A 289 -11.77 -16.26 -31.10
C ARG A 289 -11.00 -16.89 -29.95
N LYS A 290 -10.84 -18.21 -29.99
CA LYS A 290 -9.81 -18.89 -29.26
C LYS A 290 -8.48 -18.36 -29.79
N VAL A 291 -8.00 -17.28 -29.24
CA VAL A 291 -6.60 -16.91 -29.37
C VAL A 291 -5.86 -17.90 -28.47
N ASN A 292 -5.27 -18.91 -29.10
CA ASN A 292 -4.33 -19.82 -28.44
C ASN A 292 -3.04 -19.04 -28.15
N ASN A 293 -3.10 -18.03 -27.29
CA ASN A 293 -1.91 -17.43 -26.73
C ASN A 293 -1.61 -18.20 -25.44
N SER A 294 -0.64 -19.08 -25.51
CA SER A 294 0.01 -19.67 -24.33
C SER A 294 0.79 -18.66 -23.50
N ASP A 295 0.83 -17.39 -23.93
CA ASP A 295 1.44 -16.27 -23.20
C ASP A 295 0.35 -15.46 -22.50
N ASN A 296 0.12 -15.77 -21.24
CA ASN A 296 -0.73 -15.01 -20.31
C ASN A 296 -0.08 -13.68 -19.85
N ASP A 297 0.63 -12.97 -20.71
CA ASP A 297 1.28 -11.69 -20.40
C ASP A 297 0.69 -10.53 -21.20
N LEU A 298 -0.60 -10.26 -20.94
CA LEU A 298 -1.23 -9.00 -21.40
C LEU A 298 -1.01 -7.81 -20.45
N SER A 299 -0.10 -7.90 -19.49
CA SER A 299 0.23 -6.78 -18.61
C SER A 299 1.28 -5.81 -19.15
N LEU A 300 1.73 -5.98 -20.39
CA LEU A 300 2.80 -5.16 -20.98
C LEU A 300 2.35 -4.22 -22.12
N ILE A 301 1.06 -4.05 -22.35
CA ILE A 301 0.59 -3.05 -23.32
C ILE A 301 -0.30 -2.03 -22.60
N HIS A 302 0.33 -1.12 -21.89
CA HIS A 302 -0.16 0.24 -21.72
C HIS A 302 0.86 1.17 -22.36
N ILE A 303 0.64 1.43 -23.64
CA ILE A 303 1.23 2.56 -24.38
C ILE A 303 0.13 3.60 -24.46
N SER A 304 0.34 4.69 -23.79
CA SER A 304 -0.09 6.03 -24.22
C SER A 304 0.67 7.08 -23.44
#